data_a9426a13fa9b2647fda37439a4fd6718
#
_entry.id   a9426a13fa9b2647fda37439a4fd6718
#
_cell.length_a   1.000
_cell.length_b   1.000
_cell.length_c   1.000
_cell.angle_alpha   90.00
_cell.angle_beta   90.00
_cell.angle_gamma   90.00
#
_symmetry.space_group_name_H-M   'P 1'
#
loop_
_entity.id
_entity.type
_entity.pdbx_description
1 polymer ?
#
loop_
_entity_poly.entity_id
_entity_poly.type
_entity_poly.pdbx_seq_one_letter_code
_entity_poly.pdbx_strand_id
1 'polypeptide(L)'
;MKRIFINLLLFLAATPLWAQSDPEYKMEIGAGVGMMGYLGDFNESLFKDLQPMGTVLARYNLSPYMGLKMNVSFGKMKGSSADVKTYYPRFASAPYTFDNSLVDVDFAYEYNFLPYGTGRDYRGAQRLSPYAMIGLGATYVNIKGGDRKSVLTANFPIGLGVKYKVNERMNVGLEWALHFSLSDELDGQKDPYGIKSSGLFKNTDSYSTLQLTFSYSFMAKCKTCHNEDE
;
A
#
# COMPACT_ATOMS: atom_id res chain seq x y z
N MET A 1 18.30 4.85 -22.57
CA MET A 1 17.69 4.88 -21.24
C MET A 1 17.32 6.29 -20.78
N LYS A 2 18.22 7.30 -20.74
CA LYS A 2 17.87 8.67 -20.31
C LYS A 2 16.70 9.32 -21.08
N ARG A 3 16.58 9.13 -22.40
CA ARG A 3 15.50 9.70 -23.23
C ARG A 3 14.14 9.06 -22.95
N ILE A 4 14.11 7.76 -22.63
CA ILE A 4 12.87 7.04 -22.25
C ILE A 4 12.37 7.54 -20.90
N PHE A 5 13.28 7.77 -19.95
CA PHE A 5 12.96 8.30 -18.62
C PHE A 5 12.40 9.73 -18.68
N ILE A 6 13.00 10.59 -19.53
CA ILE A 6 12.53 11.97 -19.76
C ILE A 6 11.14 11.97 -20.41
N ASN A 7 10.89 11.12 -21.41
CA ASN A 7 9.59 11.01 -22.07
C ASN A 7 8.51 10.46 -21.11
N LEU A 8 8.86 9.51 -20.25
CA LEU A 8 7.96 8.99 -19.21
C LEU A 8 7.62 10.07 -18.18
N LEU A 9 8.62 10.87 -17.76
CA LEU A 9 8.42 12.00 -16.84
C LEU A 9 7.55 13.11 -17.46
N LEU A 10 7.74 13.42 -18.74
CA LEU A 10 6.92 14.36 -19.49
C LEU A 10 5.48 13.87 -19.67
N PHE A 11 5.29 12.55 -19.87
CA PHE A 11 3.97 11.95 -19.98
C PHE A 11 3.21 11.98 -18.63
N LEU A 12 3.91 11.74 -17.52
CA LEU A 12 3.35 11.92 -16.17
C LEU A 12 3.00 13.38 -15.85
N ALA A 13 3.79 14.34 -16.34
CA ALA A 13 3.56 15.76 -16.13
C ALA A 13 2.41 16.33 -16.97
N ALA A 14 2.05 15.69 -18.08
CA ALA A 14 0.98 16.12 -18.99
C ALA A 14 -0.44 15.70 -18.54
N THR A 15 -0.58 14.82 -17.56
CA THR A 15 -1.88 14.30 -17.10
C THR A 15 -2.72 15.25 -16.22
N PRO A 16 -2.21 16.32 -15.59
CA PRO A 16 -3.00 17.14 -14.68
C PRO A 16 -4.06 18.04 -15.34
N LEU A 17 -4.00 18.28 -16.64
CA LEU A 17 -4.85 19.27 -17.32
C LEU A 17 -6.33 18.88 -17.47
N TRP A 18 -6.69 17.62 -17.17
CA TRP A 18 -8.07 17.12 -17.32
C TRP A 18 -8.81 16.96 -15.99
N ALA A 19 -8.19 17.32 -14.87
CA ALA A 19 -8.66 17.03 -13.51
C ALA A 19 -9.38 18.21 -12.83
N GLN A 20 -10.00 19.11 -13.59
CA GLN A 20 -10.69 20.30 -13.02
C GLN A 20 -12.10 20.03 -12.48
N SER A 21 -12.51 18.77 -12.32
CA SER A 21 -13.77 18.47 -11.65
C SER A 21 -13.53 18.23 -10.16
N ASP A 22 -14.22 19.00 -9.32
CA ASP A 22 -14.19 18.81 -7.87
C ASP A 22 -14.82 17.48 -7.47
N PRO A 23 -14.26 16.81 -6.44
CA PRO A 23 -14.85 15.58 -5.90
C PRO A 23 -16.15 15.91 -5.15
N GLU A 24 -17.12 14.98 -5.15
CA GLU A 24 -18.36 15.13 -4.37
C GLU A 24 -18.11 15.27 -2.86
N TYR A 25 -17.13 14.57 -2.35
CA TYR A 25 -16.68 14.57 -0.95
C TYR A 25 -15.17 14.68 -0.90
N LYS A 26 -14.65 15.64 -0.13
CA LYS A 26 -13.20 15.89 -0.05
C LYS A 26 -12.48 14.91 0.84
N MET A 27 -13.13 14.44 1.92
CA MET A 27 -12.48 13.59 2.92
C MET A 27 -13.21 12.27 3.09
N GLU A 28 -12.42 11.23 3.33
CA GLU A 28 -12.89 9.91 3.74
C GLU A 28 -12.04 9.40 4.91
N ILE A 29 -12.68 8.80 5.89
CA ILE A 29 -12.01 8.05 6.94
C ILE A 29 -12.58 6.64 6.96
N GLY A 30 -11.75 5.68 7.29
CA GLY A 30 -12.17 4.29 7.30
C GLY A 30 -11.28 3.37 8.09
N ALA A 31 -11.72 2.14 8.17
CA ALA A 31 -10.98 1.04 8.74
C ALA A 31 -11.17 -0.20 7.87
N GLY A 32 -10.29 -1.15 8.01
CA GLY A 32 -10.34 -2.39 7.25
C GLY A 32 -9.67 -3.54 7.96
N VAL A 33 -9.86 -4.69 7.38
CA VAL A 33 -9.22 -5.95 7.76
C VAL A 33 -8.64 -6.60 6.52
N GLY A 34 -7.62 -7.38 6.71
CA GLY A 34 -6.96 -8.02 5.58
C GLY A 34 -5.98 -9.09 5.99
N MET A 35 -5.12 -9.41 5.05
CA MET A 35 -4.03 -10.36 5.21
C MET A 35 -2.73 -9.73 4.76
N MET A 36 -1.65 -10.06 5.46
CA MET A 36 -0.30 -9.62 5.19
C MET A 36 0.59 -10.85 5.01
N GLY A 37 1.44 -10.85 3.99
CA GLY A 37 2.39 -11.91 3.69
C GLY A 37 3.80 -11.36 3.50
N TYR A 38 4.78 -11.98 4.16
CA TYR A 38 6.20 -11.68 3.95
C TYR A 38 6.68 -12.21 2.61
N LEU A 39 7.58 -11.48 1.96
CA LEU A 39 8.27 -11.81 0.72
C LEU A 39 9.75 -11.49 0.87
N GLY A 40 10.59 -12.49 0.86
CA GLY A 40 12.03 -12.34 1.04
C GLY A 40 12.71 -13.69 1.18
N ASP A 41 13.82 -13.72 1.88
CA ASP A 41 14.71 -14.90 1.98
C ASP A 41 14.01 -16.18 2.49
N PHE A 42 12.98 -16.05 3.34
CA PHE A 42 12.28 -17.19 3.95
C PHE A 42 10.85 -17.39 3.48
N ASN A 43 10.42 -16.67 2.42
CA ASN A 43 9.15 -16.91 1.73
C ASN A 43 9.20 -16.34 0.30
N GLU A 44 9.13 -17.24 -0.68
CA GLU A 44 9.13 -16.89 -2.11
C GLU A 44 7.71 -16.75 -2.69
N SER A 45 6.66 -16.97 -1.89
CA SER A 45 5.28 -17.01 -2.36
C SER A 45 4.44 -15.86 -1.82
N LEU A 46 3.73 -15.17 -2.70
CA LEU A 46 2.82 -14.05 -2.37
C LEU A 46 1.66 -14.42 -1.44
N PHE A 47 1.23 -15.68 -1.45
CA PHE A 47 0.02 -16.16 -0.77
C PHE A 47 0.27 -17.24 0.28
N LYS A 48 1.55 -17.49 0.61
CA LYS A 48 1.92 -18.42 1.68
C LYS A 48 2.12 -17.68 2.99
N ASP A 49 1.75 -18.31 4.09
CA ASP A 49 1.92 -17.80 5.46
C ASP A 49 1.26 -16.44 5.72
N LEU A 50 0.14 -16.17 5.03
CA LEU A 50 -0.64 -14.97 5.21
C LEU A 50 -1.13 -14.84 6.66
N GLN A 51 -0.88 -13.69 7.28
CA GLN A 51 -1.29 -13.37 8.64
C GLN A 51 -2.36 -12.28 8.64
N PRO A 52 -3.30 -12.31 9.59
CA PRO A 52 -4.33 -11.29 9.68
C PRO A 52 -3.72 -9.93 9.98
N MET A 53 -4.33 -8.90 9.38
CA MET A 53 -3.99 -7.50 9.62
C MET A 53 -5.25 -6.65 9.79
N GLY A 54 -5.09 -5.55 10.53
CA GLY A 54 -6.06 -4.47 10.63
C GLY A 54 -5.48 -3.18 10.07
N THR A 55 -6.32 -2.31 9.54
CA THR A 55 -5.91 -1.03 8.98
C THR A 55 -6.89 0.08 9.33
N VAL A 56 -6.38 1.30 9.44
CA VAL A 56 -7.16 2.53 9.46
C VAL A 56 -6.64 3.46 8.38
N LEU A 57 -7.53 4.18 7.71
CA LEU A 57 -7.18 5.05 6.61
C LEU A 57 -7.87 6.41 6.69
N ALA A 58 -7.18 7.41 6.19
CA ALA A 58 -7.72 8.71 5.85
C ALA A 58 -7.40 9.00 4.39
N ARG A 59 -8.38 9.47 3.61
CA ARG A 59 -8.20 9.81 2.21
C ARG A 59 -8.68 11.24 1.96
N TYR A 60 -7.88 12.00 1.24
CA TYR A 60 -8.22 13.31 0.73
C TYR A 60 -8.38 13.21 -0.80
N ASN A 61 -9.60 13.37 -1.28
CA ASN A 61 -9.93 13.35 -2.70
C ASN A 61 -9.61 14.72 -3.30
N LEU A 62 -8.62 14.77 -4.19
CA LEU A 62 -8.23 15.96 -4.93
C LEU A 62 -9.20 16.23 -6.09
N SER A 63 -9.63 15.14 -6.74
CA SER A 63 -10.59 15.14 -7.84
C SER A 63 -11.30 13.77 -7.88
N PRO A 64 -12.31 13.54 -8.74
CA PRO A 64 -12.88 12.22 -8.95
C PRO A 64 -11.86 11.17 -9.42
N TYR A 65 -10.73 11.62 -10.01
CA TYR A 65 -9.68 10.76 -10.54
C TYR A 65 -8.46 10.61 -9.63
N MET A 66 -8.29 11.52 -8.66
CA MET A 66 -7.05 11.58 -7.86
C MET A 66 -7.35 11.72 -6.38
N GLY A 67 -6.57 11.00 -5.56
CA GLY A 67 -6.64 11.08 -4.11
C GLY A 67 -5.27 10.94 -3.45
N LEU A 68 -5.16 11.45 -2.24
CA LEU A 68 -4.06 11.18 -1.32
C LEU A 68 -4.60 10.34 -0.19
N LYS A 69 -3.96 9.21 0.08
CA LYS A 69 -4.33 8.29 1.15
C LYS A 69 -3.20 8.20 2.17
N MET A 70 -3.55 8.36 3.42
CA MET A 70 -2.74 7.95 4.57
C MET A 70 -3.32 6.65 5.11
N ASN A 71 -2.49 5.66 5.34
CA ASN A 71 -2.89 4.37 5.85
C ASN A 71 -1.99 3.96 7.02
N VAL A 72 -2.57 3.39 8.06
CA VAL A 72 -1.85 2.82 9.20
C VAL A 72 -2.29 1.38 9.36
N SER A 73 -1.35 0.46 9.20
CA SER A 73 -1.60 -0.99 9.22
C SER A 73 -0.91 -1.66 10.39
N PHE A 74 -1.58 -2.63 10.97
CA PHE A 74 -1.09 -3.45 12.07
C PHE A 74 -1.24 -4.92 11.69
N GLY A 75 -0.17 -5.66 11.71
CA GLY A 75 -0.20 -7.07 11.30
C GLY A 75 0.97 -7.87 11.87
N LYS A 76 1.06 -9.09 11.39
CA LYS A 76 2.16 -10.00 11.67
C LYS A 76 2.73 -10.53 10.38
N MET A 77 4.00 -10.90 10.42
CA MET A 77 4.68 -11.59 9.33
C MET A 77 5.28 -12.87 9.85
N LYS A 78 5.18 -13.93 9.07
CA LYS A 78 5.78 -15.23 9.34
C LYS A 78 6.58 -15.73 8.15
N GLY A 79 7.58 -16.53 8.43
CA GLY A 79 8.35 -17.25 7.41
C GLY A 79 9.20 -18.33 8.03
N SER A 80 9.65 -19.27 7.19
CA SER A 80 10.48 -20.40 7.61
C SER A 80 11.50 -20.75 6.54
N SER A 81 12.74 -20.99 6.96
CA SER A 81 13.79 -21.49 6.07
C SER A 81 13.53 -22.89 5.51
N ALA A 82 12.61 -23.65 6.14
CA ALA A 82 12.19 -24.96 5.64
C ALA A 82 11.22 -24.86 4.44
N ASP A 83 10.62 -23.71 4.23
CA ASP A 83 9.56 -23.49 3.25
C ASP A 83 10.04 -22.95 1.91
N VAL A 84 11.33 -22.65 1.80
CA VAL A 84 11.99 -22.14 0.59
C VAL A 84 12.86 -23.22 -0.05
N LYS A 85 13.03 -23.12 -1.37
CA LYS A 85 13.89 -24.05 -2.13
C LYS A 85 15.37 -23.79 -1.94
N THR A 86 15.70 -22.63 -1.46
CA THR A 86 17.04 -22.14 -1.26
C THR A 86 17.68 -22.80 -0.06
N TYR A 87 18.89 -23.38 -0.24
CA TYR A 87 19.65 -24.01 0.83
C TYR A 87 20.44 -22.96 1.62
N TYR A 88 20.15 -22.84 2.91
CA TYR A 88 20.88 -21.99 3.84
C TYR A 88 21.78 -22.84 4.74
N PRO A 89 23.11 -22.85 4.56
CA PRO A 89 24.02 -23.68 5.36
C PRO A 89 23.92 -23.44 6.87
N ARG A 90 23.65 -22.19 7.28
CA ARG A 90 23.49 -21.79 8.70
C ARG A 90 22.27 -22.44 9.37
N PHE A 91 21.25 -22.79 8.61
CA PHE A 91 19.97 -23.33 9.09
C PHE A 91 19.75 -24.79 8.68
N ALA A 92 20.80 -25.47 8.19
CA ALA A 92 20.71 -26.87 7.73
C ALA A 92 20.37 -27.86 8.86
N SER A 93 20.83 -27.59 10.09
CA SER A 93 20.59 -28.45 11.27
C SER A 93 19.35 -28.07 12.06
N ALA A 94 18.90 -26.83 11.99
CA ALA A 94 17.69 -26.33 12.66
C ALA A 94 17.05 -25.22 11.80
N PRO A 95 15.85 -25.46 11.24
CA PRO A 95 15.17 -24.46 10.44
C PRO A 95 14.91 -23.19 11.24
N TYR A 96 15.22 -22.03 10.64
CA TYR A 96 14.88 -20.74 11.20
C TYR A 96 13.42 -20.43 10.92
N THR A 97 12.68 -20.02 11.94
CA THR A 97 11.30 -19.57 11.84
C THR A 97 11.13 -18.26 12.58
N PHE A 98 10.33 -17.34 12.04
CA PHE A 98 10.02 -16.08 12.70
C PHE A 98 8.51 -15.78 12.72
N ASP A 99 8.07 -15.05 13.75
CA ASP A 99 6.71 -14.51 13.91
C ASP A 99 6.84 -13.08 14.43
N ASN A 100 7.01 -12.14 13.50
CA ASN A 100 7.28 -10.74 13.82
C ASN A 100 5.99 -9.92 13.73
N SER A 101 5.82 -8.95 14.65
CA SER A 101 4.72 -7.99 14.60
C SER A 101 5.16 -6.74 13.84
N LEU A 102 4.28 -6.22 12.99
CA LEU A 102 4.55 -5.09 12.12
C LEU A 102 3.53 -3.98 12.33
N VAL A 103 4.02 -2.74 12.34
CA VAL A 103 3.24 -1.51 12.20
C VAL A 103 3.77 -0.76 11.00
N ASP A 104 2.88 -0.39 10.10
CA ASP A 104 3.22 0.36 8.90
C ASP A 104 2.40 1.65 8.81
N VAL A 105 3.04 2.72 8.40
CA VAL A 105 2.41 4.02 8.10
C VAL A 105 2.82 4.42 6.71
N ASP A 106 1.87 4.56 5.81
CA ASP A 106 2.13 4.95 4.44
C ASP A 106 1.30 6.16 3.99
N PHE A 107 1.86 6.91 3.04
CA PHE A 107 1.23 7.99 2.29
C PHE A 107 1.27 7.63 0.82
N ALA A 108 0.12 7.44 0.22
CA ALA A 108 0.00 7.03 -1.17
C ALA A 108 -0.81 8.03 -1.99
N TYR A 109 -0.36 8.24 -3.22
CA TYR A 109 -1.13 8.86 -4.28
C TYR A 109 -1.97 7.78 -4.96
N GLU A 110 -3.26 8.02 -5.11
CA GLU A 110 -4.20 7.14 -5.80
C GLU A 110 -4.67 7.77 -7.10
N TYR A 111 -4.65 7.00 -8.18
CA TYR A 111 -5.23 7.35 -9.46
C TYR A 111 -6.39 6.43 -9.79
N ASN A 112 -7.60 6.99 -9.86
CA ASN A 112 -8.82 6.30 -10.23
C ASN A 112 -8.94 6.25 -11.75
N PHE A 113 -9.11 5.08 -12.34
CA PHE A 113 -9.28 4.93 -13.78
C PHE A 113 -10.65 5.41 -14.27
N LEU A 114 -11.64 5.43 -13.38
CA LEU A 114 -12.97 5.95 -13.64
C LEU A 114 -13.28 7.07 -12.66
N PRO A 115 -14.07 8.09 -13.06
CA PRO A 115 -14.44 9.21 -12.17
C PRO A 115 -15.27 8.70 -11.00
N TYR A 116 -14.68 8.70 -9.81
CA TYR A 116 -15.28 8.12 -8.61
C TYR A 116 -16.30 9.06 -7.95
N GLY A 117 -17.53 8.59 -7.76
CA GLY A 117 -18.60 9.35 -7.14
C GLY A 117 -19.90 8.56 -6.94
N THR A 118 -20.99 9.25 -6.63
CA THR A 118 -22.29 8.61 -6.33
C THR A 118 -23.00 7.99 -7.55
N GLY A 119 -22.53 8.32 -8.75
CA GLY A 119 -23.18 7.93 -9.99
C GLY A 119 -24.41 8.79 -10.33
N ARG A 120 -24.64 9.88 -9.60
CA ARG A 120 -25.73 10.83 -9.81
C ARG A 120 -25.29 12.14 -10.44
N ASP A 121 -23.97 12.31 -10.62
CA ASP A 121 -23.41 13.51 -11.22
C ASP A 121 -23.60 13.49 -12.73
N TYR A 122 -24.05 14.61 -13.30
CA TYR A 122 -24.10 14.85 -14.75
C TYR A 122 -22.72 14.75 -15.43
N ARG A 123 -21.63 14.77 -14.66
CA ARG A 123 -20.24 14.64 -15.13
C ARG A 123 -19.80 13.17 -15.33
N GLY A 124 -20.71 12.21 -15.21
CA GLY A 124 -20.43 10.80 -15.46
C GLY A 124 -19.70 10.07 -14.32
N ALA A 125 -19.77 10.60 -13.10
CA ALA A 125 -19.22 9.92 -11.93
C ALA A 125 -19.78 8.48 -11.79
N GLN A 126 -18.91 7.54 -11.43
CA GLN A 126 -19.26 6.13 -11.31
C GLN A 126 -19.06 5.64 -9.88
N ARG A 127 -19.97 4.76 -9.43
CA ARG A 127 -19.88 4.15 -8.10
C ARG A 127 -18.71 3.19 -7.95
N LEU A 128 -18.36 2.49 -9.04
CA LEU A 128 -17.24 1.55 -9.08
C LEU A 128 -16.07 2.21 -9.78
N SER A 129 -14.92 2.26 -9.14
CA SER A 129 -13.69 2.73 -9.76
C SER A 129 -12.51 1.86 -9.37
N PRO A 130 -11.89 1.17 -10.33
CA PRO A 130 -10.56 0.62 -10.17
C PRO A 130 -9.56 1.77 -10.02
N TYR A 131 -8.49 1.54 -9.25
CA TYR A 131 -7.43 2.51 -9.05
C TYR A 131 -6.06 1.85 -8.94
N ALA A 132 -5.03 2.62 -9.23
CA ALA A 132 -3.65 2.30 -8.92
C ALA A 132 -3.13 3.26 -7.85
N MET A 133 -2.20 2.79 -7.05
CA MET A 133 -1.55 3.61 -6.04
C MET A 133 -0.05 3.43 -6.04
N ILE A 134 0.65 4.50 -5.66
CA ILE A 134 2.08 4.52 -5.38
C ILE A 134 2.34 5.45 -4.20
N GLY A 135 3.28 5.10 -3.34
CA GLY A 135 3.48 5.89 -2.13
C GLY A 135 4.86 5.75 -1.51
N LEU A 136 4.97 6.33 -0.33
CA LEU A 136 6.11 6.27 0.57
C LEU A 136 5.59 5.93 1.96
N GLY A 137 6.32 5.10 2.68
CA GLY A 137 5.93 4.71 4.02
C GLY A 137 7.11 4.42 4.93
N ALA A 138 6.78 4.14 6.17
CA ALA A 138 7.71 3.69 7.19
C ALA A 138 7.14 2.47 7.91
N THR A 139 7.93 1.40 7.95
CA THR A 139 7.58 0.14 8.56
C THR A 139 8.40 -0.07 9.82
N TYR A 140 7.72 -0.31 10.93
CA TYR A 140 8.33 -0.72 12.19
C TYR A 140 8.01 -2.20 12.45
N VAL A 141 9.05 -3.01 12.59
CA VAL A 141 8.95 -4.45 12.88
C VAL A 141 9.51 -4.73 14.25
N ASN A 142 8.73 -5.41 15.08
CA ASN A 142 9.16 -5.94 16.37
C ASN A 142 9.52 -7.42 16.18
N ILE A 143 10.81 -7.72 16.26
CA ILE A 143 11.40 -9.03 15.95
C ILE A 143 11.38 -9.90 17.20
N LYS A 144 10.81 -11.10 17.06
CA LYS A 144 10.79 -12.11 18.12
C LYS A 144 11.74 -13.23 17.76
N GLY A 145 12.91 -13.28 18.41
CA GLY A 145 13.86 -14.38 18.25
C GLY A 145 15.05 -14.15 17.31
N GLY A 146 15.22 -12.94 16.77
CA GLY A 146 16.39 -12.56 16.00
C GLY A 146 17.50 -11.88 16.81
N ASP A 147 18.60 -11.54 16.14
CA ASP A 147 19.75 -10.84 16.75
C ASP A 147 19.39 -9.39 17.14
N ARG A 148 18.36 -8.81 16.55
CA ARG A 148 17.82 -7.47 16.85
C ARG A 148 16.41 -7.56 17.41
N LYS A 149 16.05 -6.60 18.28
CA LYS A 149 14.71 -6.52 18.89
C LYS A 149 13.68 -5.80 18.03
N SER A 150 14.13 -4.87 17.19
CA SER A 150 13.24 -4.09 16.32
C SER A 150 14.00 -3.46 15.16
N VAL A 151 13.29 -3.23 14.06
CA VAL A 151 13.78 -2.54 12.85
C VAL A 151 12.77 -1.49 12.44
N LEU A 152 13.24 -0.29 12.13
CA LEU A 152 12.48 0.77 11.47
C LEU A 152 13.09 1.01 10.09
N THR A 153 12.27 0.95 9.07
CA THR A 153 12.72 1.12 7.69
C THR A 153 11.72 1.92 6.87
N ALA A 154 12.19 2.60 5.84
CA ALA A 154 11.31 3.16 4.83
C ALA A 154 10.83 2.08 3.87
N ASN A 155 9.63 2.26 3.30
CA ASN A 155 9.08 1.40 2.28
C ASN A 155 8.45 2.20 1.14
N PHE A 156 8.23 1.53 0.01
CA PHE A 156 7.58 2.06 -1.18
C PHE A 156 6.38 1.16 -1.53
N PRO A 157 5.15 1.51 -1.12
CA PRO A 157 3.96 0.78 -1.52
C PRO A 157 3.61 1.07 -2.98
N ILE A 158 3.31 0.00 -3.72
CA ILE A 158 2.70 0.04 -5.06
C ILE A 158 1.54 -0.93 -5.04
N GLY A 159 0.36 -0.50 -5.47
CA GLY A 159 -0.82 -1.34 -5.38
C GLY A 159 -1.88 -1.03 -6.43
N LEU A 160 -2.84 -1.94 -6.47
CA LEU A 160 -4.05 -1.86 -7.26
C LEU A 160 -5.24 -2.12 -6.35
N GLY A 161 -6.35 -1.47 -6.64
CA GLY A 161 -7.56 -1.69 -5.87
C GLY A 161 -8.82 -1.34 -6.65
N VAL A 162 -9.93 -1.62 -6.03
CA VAL A 162 -11.26 -1.28 -6.52
C VAL A 162 -12.03 -0.63 -5.38
N LYS A 163 -12.63 0.52 -5.66
CA LYS A 163 -13.52 1.23 -4.75
C LYS A 163 -14.96 1.16 -5.24
N TYR A 164 -15.88 0.91 -4.31
CA TYR A 164 -17.31 0.92 -4.60
C TYR A 164 -18.05 1.80 -3.59
N LYS A 165 -18.82 2.75 -4.10
CA LYS A 165 -19.67 3.64 -3.30
C LYS A 165 -21.03 2.97 -3.08
N VAL A 166 -21.22 2.41 -1.88
CA VAL A 166 -22.46 1.71 -1.49
C VAL A 166 -23.62 2.69 -1.38
N ASN A 167 -23.39 3.79 -0.66
CA ASN A 167 -24.32 4.89 -0.48
C ASN A 167 -23.59 6.21 -0.77
N GLU A 168 -24.30 7.34 -0.61
CA GLU A 168 -23.71 8.67 -0.83
C GLU A 168 -22.42 8.88 -0.03
N ARG A 169 -22.38 8.36 1.20
CA ARG A 169 -21.24 8.56 2.13
C ARG A 169 -20.47 7.29 2.49
N MET A 170 -21.01 6.11 2.21
CA MET A 170 -20.39 4.83 2.59
C MET A 170 -19.70 4.20 1.39
N ASN A 171 -18.45 3.79 1.58
CA ASN A 171 -17.62 3.18 0.55
C ASN A 171 -17.03 1.86 1.05
N VAL A 172 -16.82 0.95 0.12
CA VAL A 172 -16.09 -0.30 0.31
C VAL A 172 -14.93 -0.33 -0.67
N GLY A 173 -13.77 -0.75 -0.22
CA GLY A 173 -12.59 -0.90 -1.05
C GLY A 173 -11.94 -2.26 -0.86
N LEU A 174 -11.48 -2.85 -1.96
CA LEU A 174 -10.58 -4.00 -1.97
C LEU A 174 -9.26 -3.53 -2.58
N GLU A 175 -8.16 -3.74 -1.87
CA GLU A 175 -6.84 -3.28 -2.27
C GLU A 175 -5.81 -4.38 -2.07
N TRP A 176 -4.93 -4.52 -3.04
CA TRP A 176 -3.73 -5.35 -2.96
C TRP A 176 -2.52 -4.48 -3.23
N ALA A 177 -1.56 -4.51 -2.31
CA ALA A 177 -0.33 -3.72 -2.41
C ALA A 177 0.91 -4.54 -2.09
N LEU A 178 2.01 -4.19 -2.74
CA LEU A 178 3.36 -4.66 -2.47
C LEU A 178 4.14 -3.51 -1.85
N HIS A 179 4.75 -3.76 -0.71
CA HIS A 179 5.57 -2.82 0.03
C HIS A 179 7.04 -3.24 -0.11
N PHE A 180 7.80 -2.47 -0.88
CA PHE A 180 9.24 -2.69 -1.06
C PHE A 180 9.99 -1.97 0.05
N SER A 181 10.55 -2.73 1.00
CA SER A 181 11.35 -2.19 2.10
C SER A 181 12.75 -1.81 1.62
N LEU A 182 13.39 -0.86 2.29
CA LEU A 182 14.81 -0.56 2.11
C LEU A 182 15.72 -1.37 3.05
N SER A 183 15.16 -2.24 3.88
CA SER A 183 15.89 -3.09 4.83
C SER A 183 15.82 -4.55 4.42
N ASP A 184 16.88 -5.28 4.72
CA ASP A 184 17.05 -6.72 4.59
C ASP A 184 16.92 -7.42 5.96
N GLU A 185 16.27 -6.79 6.92
CA GLU A 185 16.23 -7.25 8.31
C GLU A 185 14.78 -7.38 8.84
N LEU A 186 13.76 -7.42 7.96
CA LEU A 186 12.36 -7.56 8.40
C LEU A 186 12.07 -8.92 9.03
N ASP A 187 12.80 -9.93 8.60
CA ASP A 187 12.74 -11.29 9.12
C ASP A 187 13.61 -11.51 10.38
N GLY A 188 14.46 -10.52 10.72
CA GLY A 188 15.37 -10.57 11.87
C GLY A 188 16.77 -11.12 11.57
N GLN A 189 17.05 -11.45 10.32
CA GLN A 189 18.38 -11.88 9.86
C GLN A 189 18.93 -10.86 8.85
N LYS A 190 20.20 -10.62 8.88
CA LYS A 190 20.89 -9.79 7.90
C LYS A 190 21.73 -10.67 7.01
N ASP A 191 21.45 -10.62 5.70
CA ASP A 191 22.20 -11.32 4.67
C ASP A 191 22.52 -12.78 5.07
N PRO A 192 21.51 -13.70 5.12
CA PRO A 192 21.69 -15.07 5.57
C PRO A 192 22.68 -15.87 4.71
N TYR A 193 22.99 -15.39 3.50
CA TYR A 193 24.01 -15.97 2.60
C TYR A 193 25.41 -15.44 2.84
N GLY A 194 25.58 -14.28 3.45
CA GLY A 194 26.86 -13.59 3.58
C GLY A 194 27.41 -13.06 2.25
N ILE A 195 26.56 -12.90 1.21
CA ILE A 195 26.93 -12.38 -0.09
C ILE A 195 26.61 -10.89 -0.13
N LYS A 196 27.64 -10.05 -0.06
CA LYS A 196 27.47 -8.61 -0.17
C LYS A 196 26.86 -8.26 -1.52
N SER A 197 25.59 -7.91 -1.56
CA SER A 197 24.95 -7.37 -2.75
C SER A 197 25.01 -5.84 -2.71
N SER A 198 25.29 -5.21 -3.86
CA SER A 198 25.28 -3.76 -4.02
C SER A 198 24.07 -3.34 -4.86
N GLY A 199 23.22 -2.47 -4.32
CA GLY A 199 22.04 -1.92 -5.03
C GLY A 199 20.92 -1.59 -4.07
N LEU A 200 20.12 -0.55 -4.40
CA LEU A 200 19.05 -0.02 -3.52
C LEU A 200 17.92 -1.03 -3.24
N PHE A 201 17.72 -2.03 -4.11
CA PHE A 201 16.65 -3.03 -4.04
C PHE A 201 17.19 -4.46 -4.23
N LYS A 202 18.46 -4.69 -3.97
CA LYS A 202 19.06 -6.02 -4.02
C LYS A 202 19.07 -6.62 -2.63
N ASN A 203 18.48 -7.79 -2.45
CA ASN A 203 18.31 -8.49 -1.17
C ASN A 203 17.53 -7.69 -0.13
N THR A 204 16.57 -6.85 -0.52
CA THR A 204 15.70 -6.18 0.43
C THR A 204 14.42 -6.98 0.60
N ASP A 205 13.97 -7.09 1.83
CA ASP A 205 12.70 -7.71 2.16
C ASP A 205 11.52 -6.89 1.63
N SER A 206 10.46 -7.57 1.33
CA SER A 206 9.20 -6.97 0.89
C SER A 206 8.04 -7.65 1.61
N TYR A 207 6.87 -7.08 1.57
CA TYR A 207 5.65 -7.74 2.03
C TYR A 207 4.46 -7.34 1.16
N SER A 208 3.49 -8.23 1.08
CA SER A 208 2.24 -7.98 0.39
C SER A 208 1.10 -7.79 1.38
N THR A 209 0.15 -6.94 1.04
CA THR A 209 -1.08 -6.72 1.80
C THR A 209 -2.28 -6.86 0.88
N LEU A 210 -3.29 -7.61 1.34
CA LEU A 210 -4.61 -7.67 0.72
C LEU A 210 -5.63 -7.25 1.76
N GLN A 211 -6.34 -6.13 1.53
CA GLN A 211 -7.23 -5.55 2.53
C GLN A 211 -8.61 -5.21 1.96
N LEU A 212 -9.63 -5.46 2.76
CA LEU A 212 -10.99 -4.99 2.57
C LEU A 212 -11.24 -3.84 3.53
N THR A 213 -11.65 -2.68 2.99
CA THR A 213 -11.82 -1.44 3.77
C THR A 213 -13.24 -0.94 3.68
N PHE A 214 -13.72 -0.35 4.77
CA PHE A 214 -14.96 0.41 4.86
C PHE A 214 -14.62 1.84 5.21
N SER A 215 -15.13 2.80 4.43
CA SER A 215 -14.88 4.21 4.68
C SER A 215 -16.14 5.05 4.60
N TYR A 216 -16.10 6.19 5.31
CA TYR A 216 -17.17 7.17 5.36
C TYR A 216 -16.67 8.48 4.77
N SER A 217 -17.43 9.00 3.80
CA SER A 217 -17.15 10.26 3.11
C SER A 217 -17.82 11.43 3.82
N PHE A 218 -17.07 12.50 4.04
CA PHE A 218 -17.54 13.74 4.65
C PHE A 218 -16.93 14.96 3.94
N MET A 219 -17.30 16.18 4.35
CA MET A 219 -16.97 17.42 3.62
C MET A 219 -17.53 17.40 2.20
N ALA A 220 -18.85 17.30 2.10
CA ALA A 220 -19.55 17.42 0.82
C ALA A 220 -19.30 18.82 0.22
N LYS A 221 -18.97 18.86 -1.07
CA LYS A 221 -18.95 20.13 -1.78
C LYS A 221 -20.38 20.50 -2.19
N CYS A 222 -20.81 21.72 -1.86
CA CYS A 222 -22.12 22.21 -2.24
C CYS A 222 -22.24 22.31 -3.78
N LYS A 223 -23.21 21.60 -4.37
CA LYS A 223 -23.45 21.61 -5.83
C LYS A 223 -24.18 22.85 -6.32
N THR A 224 -24.79 23.63 -5.43
CA THR A 224 -25.71 24.73 -5.75
C THR A 224 -25.28 26.11 -5.24
N CYS A 225 -24.18 26.21 -4.49
CA CYS A 225 -23.72 27.50 -3.97
C CYS A 225 -22.93 28.26 -5.06
N HIS A 226 -23.62 29.14 -5.76
CA HIS A 226 -23.07 30.08 -6.74
C HIS A 226 -22.62 31.41 -6.11
N ASN A 227 -22.45 31.50 -4.81
CA ASN A 227 -22.00 32.71 -4.12
C ASN A 227 -20.56 32.51 -3.61
N GLU A 228 -19.60 32.62 -4.52
CA GLU A 228 -18.18 32.83 -4.15
C GLU A 228 -17.72 34.28 -4.47
N ASP A 229 -18.67 35.22 -4.64
CA ASP A 229 -18.36 36.63 -4.81
C ASP A 229 -19.10 37.44 -3.74
N GLU A 230 -18.57 37.48 -2.52
CA GLU A 230 -18.66 38.56 -1.54
C GLU A 230 -17.48 38.53 -0.59
#